data_7d02b294db649e2b95c839397d5867f9
#
_entry.id   7d02b294db649e2b95c839397d5867f9
#
_cell.length_a   1.000
_cell.length_b   1.000
_cell.length_c   1.000
_cell.angle_alpha   90.00
_cell.angle_beta   90.00
_cell.angle_gamma   90.00
#
_symmetry.space_group_name_H-M   'P 1'
#
loop_
_entity.id
_entity.type
_entity.pdbx_description
1 polymer ?
#
loop_
_entity_poly.entity_id
_entity_poly.type
_entity_poly.pdbx_seq_one_letter_code
_entity_poly.pdbx_strand_id
1 'polypeptide(L)'
;GGGGGPRFRNSNGLTATKMLGANFATQTEKLELGGSARYNFSDRDATSTNYSERFLQNGNSYSNSNSKGRNKNTNFNADFRLEWKPDTLTNIIFRPNVSYGKSNSYSISESGTFNGDPFNLVSNPNEFLNKIFWGSTDDPLEAIRVNASNSESKSEGQNLSANASLQVNRRLNNQGRNITFRGTFSYGDNDSEQFSESLTRYFDDNAKKEDDERKQYTTSPTKNYDYTAELTYSEPIARATFLQFRYKFQYKYSESDRSTY
;
A
#
# COMPACT_ATOMS: atom_id res chain seq x y z
N GLY A 1 8.52 -22.30 -20.71
CA GLY A 1 8.96 -21.03 -20.20
C GLY A 1 8.91 -20.00 -21.29
N GLY A 2 7.88 -19.12 -21.30
CA GLY A 2 7.79 -18.02 -22.26
C GLY A 2 8.77 -16.91 -21.88
N GLY A 3 9.77 -16.62 -22.70
CA GLY A 3 10.63 -15.46 -22.59
C GLY A 3 9.82 -14.18 -22.80
N GLY A 4 9.82 -13.26 -21.85
CA GLY A 4 9.24 -11.94 -22.02
C GLY A 4 10.10 -11.11 -22.97
N GLY A 5 9.51 -10.61 -24.07
CA GLY A 5 10.15 -9.67 -25.00
C GLY A 5 10.29 -8.25 -24.41
N PRO A 6 10.84 -7.32 -25.17
CA PRO A 6 11.03 -5.94 -24.74
C PRO A 6 9.69 -5.29 -24.38
N ARG A 7 9.67 -4.56 -23.27
CA ARG A 7 8.51 -3.79 -22.79
C ARG A 7 8.89 -2.32 -22.73
N PHE A 8 8.15 -1.51 -23.47
CA PHE A 8 8.28 -0.06 -23.42
C PHE A 8 7.08 0.50 -22.65
N ARG A 9 7.37 1.29 -21.63
CA ARG A 9 6.36 2.00 -20.84
C ARG A 9 6.69 3.48 -20.87
N ASN A 10 5.79 4.27 -21.40
CA ASN A 10 5.83 5.71 -21.28
C ASN A 10 4.72 6.16 -20.29
N SER A 11 5.08 6.95 -19.30
CA SER A 11 4.12 7.46 -18.32
C SER A 11 4.31 8.95 -18.11
N ASN A 12 3.22 9.70 -18.30
CA ASN A 12 3.15 11.12 -18.04
C ASN A 12 2.10 11.36 -16.95
N GLY A 13 2.32 12.39 -16.10
CA GLY A 13 1.35 12.68 -15.05
C GLY A 13 1.63 14.00 -14.36
N LEU A 14 0.56 14.57 -13.80
CA LEU A 14 0.61 15.74 -12.94
C LEU A 14 0.36 15.31 -11.49
N THR A 15 1.13 15.89 -10.58
CA THR A 15 0.94 15.64 -9.14
C THR A 15 0.85 16.96 -8.41
N ALA A 16 -0.27 17.17 -7.71
CA ALA A 16 -0.44 18.25 -6.76
C ALA A 16 -0.25 17.70 -5.34
N THR A 17 0.66 18.29 -4.58
CA THR A 17 0.92 17.89 -3.20
C THR A 17 0.77 19.07 -2.27
N LYS A 18 0.10 18.82 -1.12
CA LYS A 18 0.01 19.77 -0.01
C LYS A 18 0.57 19.08 1.23
N MET A 19 1.46 19.76 1.93
CA MET A 19 2.05 19.25 3.15
C MET A 19 1.98 20.32 4.23
N LEU A 20 1.56 19.90 5.42
CA LEU A 20 1.60 20.71 6.63
C LEU A 20 2.24 19.89 7.73
N GLY A 21 3.19 20.48 8.44
CA GLY A 21 3.85 19.82 9.56
C GLY A 21 4.07 20.79 10.70
N ALA A 22 3.95 20.29 11.91
CA ALA A 22 4.28 20.99 13.13
C ALA A 22 5.08 20.05 14.05
N ASN A 23 6.05 20.59 14.74
CA ASN A 23 6.80 19.89 15.75
C ASN A 23 7.05 20.81 16.95
N PHE A 24 7.12 20.19 18.12
CA PHE A 24 7.48 20.87 19.35
C PHE A 24 8.44 20.01 20.17
N ALA A 25 9.26 20.63 20.96
CA ALA A 25 10.09 19.98 21.96
C ALA A 25 10.27 20.93 23.14
N THR A 26 10.24 20.39 24.34
CA THR A 26 10.56 21.09 25.57
C THR A 26 11.29 20.16 26.52
N GLN A 27 12.23 20.70 27.26
CA GLN A 27 13.03 19.92 28.20
C GLN A 27 13.25 20.70 29.48
N THR A 28 13.06 20.01 30.59
CA THR A 28 13.45 20.44 31.93
C THR A 28 14.36 19.38 32.54
N GLU A 29 14.85 19.61 33.77
CA GLU A 29 15.71 18.63 34.47
C GLU A 29 15.05 17.27 34.64
N LYS A 30 13.72 17.24 34.79
CA LYS A 30 12.94 16.01 35.08
C LYS A 30 12.01 15.55 33.97
N LEU A 31 11.73 16.42 32.99
CA LEU A 31 10.71 16.15 31.99
C LEU A 31 11.22 16.59 30.61
N GLU A 32 11.20 15.66 29.67
CA GLU A 32 11.39 15.91 28.24
C GLU A 32 10.10 15.55 27.50
N LEU A 33 9.57 16.50 26.76
CA LEU A 33 8.39 16.31 25.90
C LEU A 33 8.76 16.70 24.48
N GLY A 34 8.33 15.90 23.53
CA GLY A 34 8.47 16.21 22.12
C GLY A 34 7.37 15.55 21.32
N GLY A 35 7.09 16.12 20.17
CA GLY A 35 6.11 15.52 19.28
C GLY A 35 6.11 16.19 17.93
N SER A 36 5.58 15.47 16.96
CA SER A 36 5.35 15.99 15.63
C SER A 36 3.98 15.58 15.11
N ALA A 37 3.42 16.42 14.24
CA ALA A 37 2.23 16.10 13.48
C ALA A 37 2.46 16.49 12.03
N ARG A 38 2.07 15.61 11.09
CA ARG A 38 2.19 15.85 9.66
C ARG A 38 0.88 15.48 8.98
N TYR A 39 0.46 16.39 8.13
CA TYR A 39 -0.61 16.15 7.17
C TYR A 39 -0.03 16.22 5.76
N ASN A 40 -0.32 15.25 4.96
CA ASN A 40 0.09 15.17 3.57
C ASN A 40 -1.12 14.81 2.70
N PHE A 41 -1.34 15.59 1.67
CA PHE A 41 -2.33 15.34 0.63
C PHE A 41 -1.64 15.32 -0.71
N SER A 42 -1.92 14.30 -1.53
CA SER A 42 -1.48 14.22 -2.91
C SER A 42 -2.65 13.86 -3.83
N ASP A 43 -2.72 14.54 -4.96
CA ASP A 43 -3.65 14.27 -6.06
C ASP A 43 -2.80 14.10 -7.32
N ARG A 44 -2.80 12.90 -7.87
CA ARG A 44 -1.99 12.53 -9.01
C ARG A 44 -2.86 12.00 -10.14
N ASP A 45 -2.81 12.69 -11.26
CA ASP A 45 -3.29 12.18 -12.55
C ASP A 45 -2.11 11.57 -13.31
N ALA A 46 -2.30 10.38 -13.86
CA ALA A 46 -1.27 9.70 -14.63
C ALA A 46 -1.88 9.04 -15.86
N THR A 47 -1.17 9.15 -16.96
CA THR A 47 -1.44 8.39 -18.18
C THR A 47 -0.23 7.50 -18.47
N SER A 48 -0.47 6.28 -18.90
CA SER A 48 0.59 5.39 -19.33
C SER A 48 0.21 4.65 -20.60
N THR A 49 1.17 4.47 -21.47
CA THR A 49 1.08 3.63 -22.66
C THR A 49 2.09 2.51 -22.53
N ASN A 50 1.68 1.30 -22.87
CA ASN A 50 2.55 0.15 -22.87
C ASN A 50 2.46 -0.56 -24.21
N TYR A 51 3.59 -1.08 -24.62
CA TYR A 51 3.74 -2.03 -25.71
C TYR A 51 4.52 -3.23 -25.19
N SER A 52 4.06 -4.44 -25.53
CA SER A 52 4.78 -5.67 -25.23
C SER A 52 4.67 -6.67 -26.36
N GLU A 53 5.75 -7.34 -26.64
CA GLU A 53 5.84 -8.49 -27.52
C GLU A 53 6.10 -9.73 -26.69
N ARG A 54 5.40 -10.82 -27.01
CA ARG A 54 5.61 -12.13 -26.40
C ARG A 54 5.96 -13.13 -27.50
N PHE A 55 7.12 -13.72 -27.37
CA PHE A 55 7.61 -14.75 -28.28
C PHE A 55 7.01 -16.11 -27.89
N LEU A 56 6.24 -16.71 -28.80
CA LEU A 56 5.60 -18.00 -28.62
C LEU A 56 6.06 -18.95 -29.74
N GLN A 57 5.97 -20.26 -29.50
CA GLN A 57 6.37 -21.26 -30.49
C GLN A 57 5.53 -21.22 -31.77
N ASN A 58 4.27 -20.78 -31.67
CA ASN A 58 3.32 -20.75 -32.79
C ASN A 58 3.10 -19.34 -33.35
N GLY A 59 4.04 -18.44 -33.18
CA GLY A 59 3.97 -17.04 -33.63
C GLY A 59 3.97 -16.05 -32.46
N ASN A 60 4.40 -14.83 -32.73
CA ASN A 60 4.49 -13.79 -31.71
C ASN A 60 3.11 -13.22 -31.40
N SER A 61 2.92 -12.78 -30.16
CA SER A 61 1.72 -12.05 -29.73
C SER A 61 2.15 -10.66 -29.26
N TYR A 62 1.45 -9.67 -29.76
CA TYR A 62 1.70 -8.24 -29.50
C TYR A 62 0.56 -7.69 -28.66
N SER A 63 0.87 -6.84 -27.70
CA SER A 63 -0.15 -6.21 -26.87
C SER A 63 0.19 -4.73 -26.65
N ASN A 64 -0.81 -3.91 -26.91
CA ASN A 64 -0.79 -2.47 -26.68
C ASN A 64 -1.82 -2.09 -25.63
N SER A 65 -1.50 -1.13 -24.78
CA SER A 65 -2.47 -0.60 -23.84
C SER A 65 -2.27 0.87 -23.51
N ASN A 66 -3.39 1.54 -23.29
CA ASN A 66 -3.46 2.87 -22.69
C ASN A 66 -4.11 2.76 -21.33
N SER A 67 -3.59 3.47 -20.34
CA SER A 67 -4.29 3.64 -19.08
C SER A 67 -4.25 5.09 -18.62
N LYS A 68 -5.36 5.52 -18.04
CA LYS A 68 -5.51 6.81 -17.36
C LYS A 68 -5.97 6.54 -15.95
N GLY A 69 -5.32 7.17 -14.98
CA GLY A 69 -5.66 6.98 -13.59
C GLY A 69 -5.51 8.25 -12.78
N ARG A 70 -6.29 8.35 -11.72
CA ARG A 70 -6.18 9.39 -10.70
C ARG A 70 -6.10 8.76 -9.33
N ASN A 71 -5.09 9.17 -8.58
CA ASN A 71 -4.88 8.72 -7.20
C ASN A 71 -4.88 9.92 -6.26
N LYS A 72 -5.78 9.89 -5.29
CA LYS A 72 -5.82 10.86 -4.20
C LYS A 72 -5.45 10.15 -2.90
N ASN A 73 -4.42 10.68 -2.24
CA ASN A 73 -3.97 10.15 -0.96
C ASN A 73 -3.97 11.27 0.08
N THR A 74 -4.54 10.97 1.22
CA THR A 74 -4.48 11.82 2.42
C THR A 74 -3.83 11.01 3.52
N ASN A 75 -2.79 11.55 4.15
CA ASN A 75 -2.11 10.92 5.25
C ASN A 75 -1.95 11.92 6.38
N PHE A 76 -2.27 11.47 7.58
CA PHE A 76 -2.01 12.17 8.82
C PHE A 76 -1.18 11.27 9.71
N ASN A 77 -0.08 11.79 10.26
CA ASN A 77 0.76 11.11 11.22
C ASN A 77 1.03 12.05 12.39
N ALA A 78 0.91 11.51 13.60
CA ALA A 78 1.29 12.22 14.80
C ALA A 78 2.07 11.28 15.71
N ASP A 79 3.17 11.78 16.23
CA ASP A 79 3.99 11.11 17.22
C ASP A 79 4.23 12.02 18.42
N PHE A 80 4.34 11.40 19.57
CA PHE A 80 4.63 12.07 20.81
C PHE A 80 5.66 11.27 21.60
N ARG A 81 6.54 11.96 22.30
CA ARG A 81 7.51 11.39 23.22
C ARG A 81 7.44 12.12 24.54
N LEU A 82 7.32 11.36 25.59
CA LEU A 82 7.47 11.81 26.97
C LEU A 82 8.59 10.99 27.61
N GLU A 83 9.55 11.67 28.19
CA GLU A 83 10.53 11.09 29.12
C GLU A 83 10.45 11.83 30.44
N TRP A 84 10.12 11.11 31.50
CA TRP A 84 9.93 11.67 32.82
C TRP A 84 10.82 10.96 33.84
N LYS A 85 11.58 11.75 34.57
CA LYS A 85 12.47 11.33 35.65
C LYS A 85 11.97 11.93 36.96
N PRO A 86 10.94 11.35 37.60
CA PRO A 86 10.37 11.89 38.84
C PRO A 86 11.40 11.98 39.96
N ASP A 87 12.34 11.04 39.97
CA ASP A 87 13.47 10.97 40.89
C ASP A 87 14.72 10.43 40.15
N THR A 88 15.86 10.36 40.87
CA THR A 88 17.16 9.90 40.33
C THR A 88 17.19 8.37 40.04
N LEU A 89 16.20 7.64 40.48
CA LEU A 89 16.15 6.18 40.39
C LEU A 89 15.11 5.70 39.34
N THR A 90 14.20 6.57 38.89
CA THR A 90 13.09 6.22 38.04
C THR A 90 13.18 6.97 36.73
N ASN A 91 13.03 6.23 35.62
CA ASN A 91 12.90 6.80 34.27
C ASN A 91 11.67 6.17 33.59
N ILE A 92 10.75 7.01 33.16
CA ILE A 92 9.53 6.64 32.46
C ILE A 92 9.59 7.22 31.05
N ILE A 93 9.47 6.36 30.04
CA ILE A 93 9.44 6.75 28.65
C ILE A 93 8.13 6.28 28.04
N PHE A 94 7.37 7.22 27.47
CA PHE A 94 6.12 6.92 26.78
C PHE A 94 6.17 7.50 25.36
N ARG A 95 5.86 6.67 24.36
CA ARG A 95 5.91 7.03 22.93
C ARG A 95 4.67 6.51 22.22
N PRO A 96 3.60 7.29 22.17
CA PRO A 96 2.47 7.01 21.30
C PRO A 96 2.72 7.53 19.89
N ASN A 97 2.12 6.86 18.91
CA ASN A 97 2.09 7.24 17.51
C ASN A 97 0.70 6.90 16.94
N VAL A 98 0.15 7.79 16.14
CA VAL A 98 -1.10 7.58 15.42
C VAL A 98 -0.89 7.94 13.96
N SER A 99 -1.36 7.09 13.07
CA SER A 99 -1.41 7.37 11.65
C SER A 99 -2.80 7.09 11.08
N TYR A 100 -3.26 7.98 10.23
CA TYR A 100 -4.49 7.83 9.46
C TYR A 100 -4.19 8.05 7.99
N GLY A 101 -4.67 7.15 7.15
CA GLY A 101 -4.56 7.23 5.70
C GLY A 101 -5.91 7.05 5.03
N LYS A 102 -6.15 7.83 3.98
CA LYS A 102 -7.25 7.62 3.05
C LYS A 102 -6.72 7.67 1.63
N SER A 103 -7.07 6.67 0.85
CA SER A 103 -6.70 6.57 -0.56
C SER A 103 -7.94 6.38 -1.42
N ASN A 104 -8.02 7.12 -2.51
CA ASN A 104 -9.02 6.94 -3.55
C ASN A 104 -8.29 6.81 -4.88
N SER A 105 -8.51 5.72 -5.58
CA SER A 105 -7.96 5.51 -6.91
C SER A 105 -9.06 5.23 -7.92
N TYR A 106 -8.86 5.77 -9.10
CA TYR A 106 -9.70 5.55 -10.27
C TYR A 106 -8.79 5.29 -11.47
N SER A 107 -9.08 4.28 -12.25
CA SER A 107 -8.36 4.00 -13.47
C SER A 107 -9.27 3.45 -14.58
N ILE A 108 -8.98 3.87 -15.79
CA ILE A 108 -9.52 3.30 -17.02
C ILE A 108 -8.35 2.78 -17.82
N SER A 109 -8.52 1.59 -18.40
CA SER A 109 -7.52 0.98 -19.28
C SER A 109 -8.18 0.42 -20.52
N GLU A 110 -7.57 0.71 -21.65
CA GLU A 110 -7.91 0.16 -22.95
C GLU A 110 -6.73 -0.68 -23.43
N SER A 111 -6.97 -1.87 -23.95
CA SER A 111 -5.92 -2.74 -24.46
C SER A 111 -6.35 -3.50 -25.70
N GLY A 112 -5.39 -3.86 -26.54
CA GLY A 112 -5.58 -4.71 -27.69
C GLY A 112 -4.47 -5.74 -27.79
N THR A 113 -4.83 -6.95 -28.20
CA THR A 113 -3.89 -8.04 -28.51
C THR A 113 -3.96 -8.35 -30.01
N PHE A 114 -2.78 -8.54 -30.61
CA PHE A 114 -2.60 -8.72 -32.04
C PHE A 114 -1.76 -9.97 -32.33
N ASN A 115 -2.02 -10.62 -33.45
CA ASN A 115 -1.24 -11.76 -33.95
C ASN A 115 -0.11 -11.33 -34.93
N GLY A 116 -0.05 -10.05 -35.25
CA GLY A 116 1.01 -9.42 -36.04
C GLY A 116 1.46 -8.11 -35.39
N ASP A 117 2.66 -7.62 -35.71
CA ASP A 117 3.15 -6.38 -35.16
C ASP A 117 2.32 -5.18 -35.67
N PRO A 118 1.56 -4.49 -34.79
CA PRO A 118 0.69 -3.39 -35.20
C PRO A 118 1.46 -2.18 -35.72
N PHE A 119 2.73 -2.01 -35.34
CA PHE A 119 3.59 -0.92 -35.83
C PHE A 119 3.98 -1.05 -37.30
N ASN A 120 3.82 -2.23 -37.89
CA ASN A 120 3.99 -2.42 -39.33
C ASN A 120 2.84 -1.83 -40.18
N LEU A 121 1.68 -1.60 -39.54
CA LEU A 121 0.46 -1.10 -40.20
C LEU A 121 0.19 0.37 -39.87
N VAL A 122 0.48 0.78 -38.64
CA VAL A 122 0.25 2.15 -38.18
C VAL A 122 1.39 2.63 -37.28
N SER A 123 1.68 3.91 -37.31
CA SER A 123 2.77 4.51 -36.51
C SER A 123 2.42 4.58 -35.01
N ASN A 124 1.15 4.65 -34.63
CA ASN A 124 0.71 4.68 -33.23
C ASN A 124 -0.53 3.79 -33.02
N PRO A 125 -0.34 2.49 -32.77
CA PRO A 125 -1.44 1.55 -32.58
C PRO A 125 -2.38 1.92 -31.43
N ASN A 126 -1.87 2.59 -30.40
CA ASN A 126 -2.63 2.95 -29.21
C ASN A 126 -3.76 3.97 -29.48
N GLU A 127 -3.71 4.71 -30.56
CA GLU A 127 -4.79 5.62 -30.97
C GLU A 127 -6.03 4.88 -31.50
N PHE A 128 -5.85 3.64 -31.90
CA PHE A 128 -6.92 2.82 -32.49
C PHE A 128 -7.60 1.88 -31.50
N LEU A 129 -7.07 1.71 -30.26
CA LEU A 129 -7.60 0.74 -29.28
C LEU A 129 -9.08 0.94 -28.99
N ASN A 130 -9.54 2.17 -28.84
CA ASN A 130 -10.97 2.47 -28.64
C ASN A 130 -11.81 2.13 -29.88
N LYS A 131 -11.31 2.47 -31.06
CA LYS A 131 -11.98 2.15 -32.35
C LYS A 131 -12.11 0.64 -32.54
N ILE A 132 -11.04 -0.12 -32.27
CA ILE A 132 -11.03 -1.59 -32.32
C ILE A 132 -12.08 -2.15 -31.36
N PHE A 133 -12.11 -1.67 -30.12
CA PHE A 133 -13.05 -2.14 -29.11
C PHE A 133 -14.51 -1.93 -29.54
N TRP A 134 -14.86 -0.78 -30.11
CA TRP A 134 -16.22 -0.50 -30.54
C TRP A 134 -16.59 -1.05 -31.93
N GLY A 135 -15.66 -1.72 -32.61
CA GLY A 135 -15.89 -2.34 -33.89
C GLY A 135 -16.11 -1.31 -35.02
N SER A 136 -15.31 -0.25 -35.02
CA SER A 136 -15.40 0.76 -36.09
C SER A 136 -15.06 0.17 -37.46
N THR A 137 -15.73 0.60 -38.50
CA THR A 137 -15.45 0.21 -39.89
C THR A 137 -14.13 0.80 -40.43
N ASP A 138 -13.56 1.78 -39.74
CA ASP A 138 -12.25 2.40 -40.03
C ASP A 138 -11.19 1.89 -39.05
N ASP A 139 -10.96 0.59 -39.05
CA ASP A 139 -9.97 -0.09 -38.21
C ASP A 139 -8.82 -0.61 -39.08
N PRO A 140 -7.65 0.09 -39.09
CA PRO A 140 -6.50 -0.35 -39.88
C PRO A 140 -5.83 -1.61 -39.34
N LEU A 141 -6.19 -2.06 -38.13
CA LEU A 141 -5.62 -3.23 -37.46
C LEU A 141 -6.57 -4.45 -37.51
N GLU A 142 -7.67 -4.36 -38.26
CA GLU A 142 -8.67 -5.41 -38.36
C GLU A 142 -8.10 -6.78 -38.70
N ALA A 143 -7.14 -6.84 -39.63
CA ALA A 143 -6.56 -8.08 -40.09
C ALA A 143 -5.69 -8.82 -39.06
N ILE A 144 -5.24 -8.13 -38.02
CA ILE A 144 -4.32 -8.67 -37.01
C ILE A 144 -4.87 -8.66 -35.60
N ARG A 145 -6.04 -8.08 -35.36
CA ARG A 145 -6.63 -8.01 -34.02
C ARG A 145 -7.12 -9.39 -33.55
N VAL A 146 -6.79 -9.73 -32.31
CA VAL A 146 -7.23 -10.96 -31.64
C VAL A 146 -8.31 -10.67 -30.61
N ASN A 147 -8.05 -9.69 -29.74
CA ASN A 147 -9.03 -9.21 -28.79
C ASN A 147 -8.78 -7.73 -28.46
N ALA A 148 -9.80 -7.09 -27.91
CA ALA A 148 -9.71 -5.78 -27.30
C ALA A 148 -10.44 -5.78 -25.97
N SER A 149 -9.89 -5.10 -24.98
CA SER A 149 -10.48 -5.02 -23.65
C SER A 149 -10.54 -3.57 -23.18
N ASN A 150 -11.65 -3.25 -22.53
CA ASN A 150 -11.85 -2.02 -21.80
C ASN A 150 -12.12 -2.36 -20.33
N SER A 151 -11.45 -1.68 -19.41
CA SER A 151 -11.63 -1.90 -17.98
C SER A 151 -11.65 -0.60 -17.20
N GLU A 152 -12.50 -0.58 -16.19
CA GLU A 152 -12.62 0.50 -15.22
C GLU A 152 -12.42 -0.07 -13.81
N SER A 153 -11.67 0.62 -12.98
CA SER A 153 -11.47 0.24 -11.59
C SER A 153 -11.55 1.46 -10.69
N LYS A 154 -12.31 1.32 -9.60
CA LYS A 154 -12.40 2.28 -8.50
C LYS A 154 -11.99 1.57 -7.21
N SER A 155 -11.15 2.19 -6.42
CA SER A 155 -10.77 1.67 -5.11
C SER A 155 -10.76 2.79 -4.09
N GLU A 156 -11.39 2.53 -2.95
CA GLU A 156 -11.32 3.39 -1.77
C GLU A 156 -10.73 2.59 -0.62
N GLY A 157 -9.81 3.22 0.12
CA GLY A 157 -9.19 2.61 1.28
C GLY A 157 -9.03 3.61 2.40
N GLN A 158 -9.22 3.13 3.63
CA GLN A 158 -8.95 3.87 4.85
C GLN A 158 -8.13 2.99 5.77
N ASN A 159 -7.14 3.57 6.41
CA ASN A 159 -6.36 2.88 7.42
C ASN A 159 -6.13 3.78 8.62
N LEU A 160 -6.38 3.23 9.80
CA LEU A 160 -6.05 3.83 11.07
C LEU A 160 -5.05 2.91 11.79
N SER A 161 -3.96 3.47 12.25
CA SER A 161 -2.98 2.75 13.06
C SER A 161 -2.65 3.58 14.29
N ALA A 162 -2.72 2.95 15.45
CA ALA A 162 -2.34 3.56 16.72
C ALA A 162 -1.36 2.63 17.44
N ASN A 163 -0.18 3.15 17.78
CA ASN A 163 0.83 2.40 18.50
C ASN A 163 1.26 3.18 19.74
N ALA A 164 1.57 2.47 20.79
CA ALA A 164 2.12 3.06 21.99
C ALA A 164 3.18 2.15 22.60
N SER A 165 4.23 2.74 23.13
CA SER A 165 5.20 2.03 23.94
C SER A 165 5.42 2.76 25.26
N LEU A 166 5.41 2.02 26.35
CA LEU A 166 5.69 2.48 27.69
C LEU A 166 6.87 1.69 28.22
N GLN A 167 7.89 2.39 28.70
CA GLN A 167 9.01 1.80 29.40
C GLN A 167 9.18 2.48 30.76
N VAL A 168 9.21 1.70 31.80
CA VAL A 168 9.46 2.16 33.17
C VAL A 168 10.69 1.43 33.67
N ASN A 169 11.74 2.18 33.95
CA ASN A 169 12.94 1.66 34.56
C ASN A 169 13.04 2.20 36.00
N ARG A 170 13.23 1.32 36.94
CA ARG A 170 13.48 1.72 38.34
C ARG A 170 14.70 1.01 38.89
N ARG A 171 15.64 1.80 39.36
CA ARG A 171 16.80 1.32 40.14
C ARG A 171 16.31 1.11 41.57
N LEU A 172 16.55 -0.07 42.12
CA LEU A 172 16.09 -0.44 43.47
C LEU A 172 17.18 -0.20 44.54
N ASN A 173 18.46 -0.19 44.14
CA ASN A 173 19.58 0.12 44.99
C ASN A 173 20.76 0.65 44.19
N ASN A 174 21.83 1.07 44.88
CA ASN A 174 23.06 1.60 44.29
C ASN A 174 24.03 0.49 43.79
N GLN A 175 23.69 -0.79 44.03
CA GLN A 175 24.52 -1.94 43.63
C GLN A 175 24.17 -2.47 42.25
N GLY A 176 23.15 -1.90 41.56
CA GLY A 176 22.76 -2.28 40.22
C GLY A 176 21.49 -3.10 40.12
N ARG A 177 20.81 -3.37 41.27
CA ARG A 177 19.49 -4.00 41.25
C ARG A 177 18.48 -3.10 40.57
N ASN A 178 17.79 -3.61 39.55
CA ASN A 178 16.81 -2.83 38.82
C ASN A 178 15.64 -3.67 38.35
N ILE A 179 14.54 -2.99 38.10
CA ILE A 179 13.34 -3.55 37.50
C ILE A 179 12.97 -2.69 36.29
N THR A 180 12.66 -3.34 35.18
CA THR A 180 12.22 -2.70 33.94
C THR A 180 10.90 -3.31 33.51
N PHE A 181 9.91 -2.47 33.34
CA PHE A 181 8.66 -2.82 32.68
C PHE A 181 8.65 -2.22 31.27
N ARG A 182 8.26 -3.03 30.28
CA ARG A 182 8.00 -2.58 28.92
C ARG A 182 6.62 -3.02 28.49
N GLY A 183 5.79 -2.07 28.10
CA GLY A 183 4.48 -2.31 27.51
C GLY A 183 4.48 -1.81 26.08
N THR A 184 3.90 -2.57 25.16
CA THR A 184 3.62 -2.10 23.79
C THR A 184 2.17 -2.41 23.45
N PHE A 185 1.54 -1.50 22.75
CA PHE A 185 0.21 -1.63 22.21
C PHE A 185 0.22 -1.23 20.74
N SER A 186 -0.43 -2.02 19.91
CA SER A 186 -0.65 -1.72 18.50
C SER A 186 -2.11 -1.99 18.15
N TYR A 187 -2.72 -1.06 17.46
CA TYR A 187 -4.06 -1.17 16.88
C TYR A 187 -3.99 -0.82 15.41
N GLY A 188 -4.64 -1.61 14.58
CA GLY A 188 -4.81 -1.36 13.16
C GLY A 188 -6.25 -1.62 12.75
N ASP A 189 -6.83 -0.68 12.00
CA ASP A 189 -8.12 -0.80 11.37
C ASP A 189 -7.93 -0.38 9.90
N ASN A 190 -8.17 -1.31 9.00
CA ASN A 190 -8.04 -1.08 7.57
C ASN A 190 -9.32 -1.51 6.90
N ASP A 191 -9.92 -0.60 6.16
CA ASP A 191 -11.10 -0.85 5.36
C ASP A 191 -10.80 -0.49 3.91
N SER A 192 -11.08 -1.42 3.01
CA SER A 192 -10.88 -1.19 1.58
C SER A 192 -12.03 -1.77 0.77
N GLU A 193 -12.45 -0.99 -0.20
CA GLU A 193 -13.47 -1.33 -1.18
C GLU A 193 -12.89 -1.19 -2.57
N GLN A 194 -13.18 -2.13 -3.43
CA GLN A 194 -12.78 -2.12 -4.83
C GLN A 194 -13.97 -2.51 -5.71
N PHE A 195 -14.25 -1.66 -6.67
CA PHE A 195 -15.13 -1.96 -7.80
C PHE A 195 -14.27 -2.09 -9.05
N SER A 196 -14.49 -3.15 -9.82
CA SER A 196 -13.86 -3.33 -11.13
C SER A 196 -14.87 -3.84 -12.15
N GLU A 197 -14.81 -3.25 -13.33
CA GLU A 197 -15.58 -3.67 -14.49
C GLU A 197 -14.63 -3.86 -15.66
N SER A 198 -14.80 -4.95 -16.41
CA SER A 198 -14.05 -5.18 -17.63
C SER A 198 -14.91 -5.89 -18.67
N LEU A 199 -14.74 -5.47 -19.92
CA LEU A 199 -15.33 -6.12 -21.07
C LEU A 199 -14.20 -6.44 -22.06
N THR A 200 -14.11 -7.71 -22.44
CA THR A 200 -13.15 -8.17 -23.46
C THR A 200 -13.92 -8.72 -24.65
N ARG A 201 -13.64 -8.18 -25.80
CA ARG A 201 -14.17 -8.62 -27.10
C ARG A 201 -13.16 -9.45 -27.84
N TYR A 202 -13.61 -10.52 -28.47
CA TYR A 202 -12.80 -11.43 -29.24
C TYR A 202 -13.18 -11.33 -30.72
N PHE A 203 -12.16 -11.29 -31.59
CA PHE A 203 -12.32 -11.10 -33.03
C PHE A 203 -11.89 -12.31 -33.85
N ASP A 204 -11.60 -13.45 -33.23
CA ASP A 204 -11.22 -14.67 -33.90
C ASP A 204 -12.51 -15.40 -34.39
N ASP A 205 -12.80 -15.33 -35.70
CA ASP A 205 -13.94 -15.94 -36.34
C ASP A 205 -13.96 -17.48 -36.19
N ASN A 206 -12.81 -18.11 -35.96
CA ASN A 206 -12.72 -19.57 -35.84
C ASN A 206 -13.05 -20.07 -34.42
N ALA A 207 -12.91 -19.22 -33.39
CA ALA A 207 -13.08 -19.63 -32.01
C ALA A 207 -14.48 -19.35 -31.44
N LYS A 208 -15.38 -18.62 -32.09
CA LYS A 208 -16.74 -18.21 -31.60
C LYS A 208 -16.73 -17.90 -30.10
N LYS A 209 -15.74 -17.21 -29.64
CA LYS A 209 -15.61 -16.86 -28.22
C LYS A 209 -16.51 -15.65 -27.96
N GLU A 210 -17.46 -15.82 -27.05
CA GLU A 210 -18.34 -14.74 -26.63
C GLU A 210 -17.53 -13.65 -25.88
N ASP A 211 -18.06 -12.43 -25.91
CA ASP A 211 -17.50 -11.33 -25.13
C ASP A 211 -17.47 -11.71 -23.64
N ASP A 212 -16.37 -11.41 -22.94
CA ASP A 212 -16.21 -11.70 -21.52
C ASP A 212 -16.42 -10.40 -20.72
N GLU A 213 -17.59 -10.31 -20.10
CA GLU A 213 -17.94 -9.20 -19.20
C GLU A 213 -17.77 -9.62 -17.73
N ARG A 214 -17.03 -8.82 -16.97
CA ARG A 214 -16.84 -9.05 -15.53
C ARG A 214 -17.10 -7.78 -14.76
N LYS A 215 -17.96 -7.90 -13.74
CA LYS A 215 -18.20 -6.85 -12.75
C LYS A 215 -17.96 -7.45 -11.38
N GLN A 216 -17.11 -6.83 -10.61
CA GLN A 216 -16.75 -7.32 -9.28
C GLN A 216 -16.72 -6.15 -8.29
N TYR A 217 -17.32 -6.39 -7.14
CA TYR A 217 -17.20 -5.53 -5.98
C TYR A 217 -16.58 -6.33 -4.84
N THR A 218 -15.51 -5.84 -4.29
CA THR A 218 -14.78 -6.51 -3.23
C THR A 218 -14.64 -5.56 -2.04
N THR A 219 -14.96 -6.06 -0.85
CA THR A 219 -14.69 -5.40 0.42
C THR A 219 -13.69 -6.21 1.21
N SER A 220 -12.80 -5.56 1.94
CA SER A 220 -11.75 -6.23 2.71
C SER A 220 -11.46 -5.48 4.02
N PRO A 221 -12.42 -5.47 4.99
CA PRO A 221 -12.14 -4.93 6.31
C PRO A 221 -11.17 -5.82 7.07
N THR A 222 -10.24 -5.18 7.77
CA THR A 222 -9.27 -5.88 8.62
C THR A 222 -9.06 -5.10 9.90
N LYS A 223 -9.21 -5.78 11.04
CA LYS A 223 -8.93 -5.22 12.36
C LYS A 223 -7.89 -6.07 13.08
N ASN A 224 -6.93 -5.42 13.66
CA ASN A 224 -5.90 -6.10 14.44
C ASN A 224 -5.50 -5.29 15.66
N TYR A 225 -5.21 -5.99 16.74
CA TYR A 225 -4.57 -5.40 17.90
C TYR A 225 -3.59 -6.39 18.55
N ASP A 226 -2.51 -5.84 19.02
CA ASP A 226 -1.44 -6.55 19.69
C ASP A 226 -1.05 -5.78 20.94
N TYR A 227 -0.91 -6.47 22.05
CA TYR A 227 -0.29 -5.90 23.22
C TYR A 227 0.71 -6.87 23.84
N THR A 228 1.82 -6.30 24.26
CA THR A 228 2.91 -7.03 24.88
C THR A 228 3.24 -6.34 26.23
N ALA A 229 3.42 -7.15 27.24
CA ALA A 229 3.95 -6.70 28.53
C ALA A 229 5.18 -7.55 28.87
N GLU A 230 6.26 -6.90 29.17
CA GLU A 230 7.53 -7.53 29.57
C GLU A 230 8.01 -6.93 30.89
N LEU A 231 8.30 -7.79 31.84
CA LEU A 231 8.90 -7.44 33.11
C LEU A 231 10.28 -8.08 33.18
N THR A 232 11.31 -7.27 33.42
CA THR A 232 12.68 -7.71 33.60
C THR A 232 13.18 -7.28 34.97
N TYR A 233 13.65 -8.23 35.77
CA TYR A 233 14.32 -7.98 37.03
C TYR A 233 15.78 -8.38 36.92
N SER A 234 16.70 -7.50 37.38
CA SER A 234 18.11 -7.74 37.35
C SER A 234 18.69 -7.64 38.77
N GLU A 235 19.32 -8.73 39.20
CA GLU A 235 19.95 -8.87 40.50
C GLU A 235 21.47 -8.97 40.33
N PRO A 236 22.27 -8.07 40.90
CA PRO A 236 23.73 -8.21 40.98
C PRO A 236 24.10 -9.31 41.99
N ILE A 237 24.77 -10.37 41.53
CA ILE A 237 25.20 -11.51 42.37
C ILE A 237 26.68 -11.50 42.66
N ALA A 238 27.49 -10.79 41.86
CA ALA A 238 28.94 -10.57 42.08
C ALA A 238 29.41 -9.28 41.37
N ARG A 239 30.66 -8.92 41.55
CA ARG A 239 31.28 -7.68 41.05
C ARG A 239 31.33 -7.60 39.53
N ALA A 240 30.53 -7.73 38.74
CA ALA A 240 30.33 -7.74 37.28
C ALA A 240 29.46 -8.88 36.79
N THR A 241 28.73 -9.51 37.72
CA THR A 241 27.83 -10.62 37.37
C THR A 241 26.41 -10.29 37.78
N PHE A 242 25.48 -10.42 36.85
CA PHE A 242 24.07 -10.15 37.06
C PHE A 242 23.24 -11.38 36.74
N LEU A 243 22.24 -11.67 37.54
CA LEU A 243 21.20 -12.63 37.25
C LEU A 243 19.99 -11.85 36.77
N GLN A 244 19.43 -12.25 35.64
CA GLN A 244 18.32 -11.56 35.02
C GLN A 244 17.12 -12.49 34.84
N PHE A 245 16.00 -12.09 35.39
CA PHE A 245 14.71 -12.77 35.21
C PHE A 245 13.86 -11.94 34.27
N ARG A 246 13.30 -12.57 33.23
CA ARG A 246 12.44 -11.93 32.27
C ARG A 246 11.14 -12.71 32.15
N TYR A 247 10.02 -12.01 32.26
CA TYR A 247 8.70 -12.52 31.97
C TYR A 247 8.08 -11.70 30.84
N LYS A 248 7.58 -12.36 29.80
CA LYS A 248 6.92 -11.72 28.66
C LYS A 248 5.55 -12.33 28.45
N PHE A 249 4.54 -11.47 28.38
CA PHE A 249 3.18 -11.79 27.96
C PHE A 249 2.89 -11.08 26.64
N GLN A 250 2.25 -11.78 25.70
CA GLN A 250 1.83 -11.20 24.42
C GLN A 250 0.47 -11.75 24.05
N TYR A 251 -0.39 -10.87 23.61
CA TYR A 251 -1.68 -11.20 23.03
C TYR A 251 -1.81 -10.52 21.66
N LYS A 252 -2.25 -11.29 20.66
CA LYS A 252 -2.51 -10.83 19.31
C LYS A 252 -3.91 -11.25 18.89
N TYR A 253 -4.61 -10.32 18.28
CA TYR A 253 -5.87 -10.57 17.61
C TYR A 253 -5.81 -9.98 16.21
N SER A 254 -6.31 -10.73 15.25
CA SER A 254 -6.46 -10.28 13.87
C SER A 254 -7.73 -10.88 13.29
N GLU A 255 -8.55 -10.02 12.73
CA GLU A 255 -9.78 -10.37 12.02
C GLU A 255 -9.69 -9.77 10.63
N SER A 256 -9.98 -10.56 9.62
CA SER A 256 -10.06 -10.13 8.23
C SER A 256 -11.24 -10.82 7.59
N ASP A 257 -12.12 -10.02 7.00
CA ASP A 257 -13.26 -10.51 6.24
C ASP A 257 -13.16 -9.94 4.83
N ARG A 258 -13.13 -10.84 3.85
CA ARG A 258 -13.11 -10.46 2.45
C ARG A 258 -14.32 -11.03 1.74
N SER A 259 -15.12 -10.15 1.21
CA SER A 259 -16.30 -10.50 0.43
C SER A 259 -16.16 -10.00 -1.02
N THR A 260 -16.52 -10.84 -1.99
CA THR A 260 -16.51 -10.49 -3.41
C THR A 260 -17.86 -10.85 -4.00
N TYR A 261 -18.43 -9.90 -4.72
CA TYR A 261 -19.75 -10.00 -5.35
C TYR A 261 -19.64 -9.82 -6.86
#